data_a353173e5c9188609aaacbaf9875a2fd
#
_entry.id   a353173e5c9188609aaacbaf9875a2fd
#
_cell.length_a   1.000
_cell.length_b   1.000
_cell.length_c   1.000
_cell.angle_alpha   90.00
_cell.angle_beta   90.00
_cell.angle_gamma   90.00
#
_symmetry.space_group_name_H-M   'P 1'
#
loop_
_entity.id
_entity.type
_entity.pdbx_description
1 polymer ?
#
loop_
_entity_poly.entity_id
_entity_poly.type
_entity_poly.pdbx_seq_one_letter_code
_entity_poly.pdbx_strand_id
1 'polypeptide(L)'
;KTHPTGFRVVIIKHLASTWFAKFNKVYGAFVKEDDKIRKFVKKKLYAAGVADVLIARKAQNTTITVVTAKPGIVVGRGGQGIEELKQEVSKFIGKPVIINVVEVARIDANAQLVAENIAQQLEKRIAFRRAMKQAMQRSMRAGVQGIKVMVSGRLGGAEIARSEWAKEGRIPLQTLRADVDYGFTEADTIMGKIGVKVWIFKGVLM
;
A
#
# COMPACT_ATOMS: atom_id res chain seq x y z
N LYS A 1 -18.44 6.20 -6.68
CA LYS A 1 -17.38 5.61 -7.55
C LYS A 1 -16.88 4.32 -6.91
N THR A 2 -16.78 3.25 -7.68
CA THR A 2 -16.31 1.96 -7.20
C THR A 2 -14.81 2.02 -6.89
N HIS A 3 -14.39 1.29 -5.85
CA HIS A 3 -12.97 1.19 -5.50
C HIS A 3 -12.20 0.46 -6.61
N PRO A 4 -11.08 1.00 -7.14
CA PRO A 4 -10.39 0.43 -8.29
C PRO A 4 -9.93 -1.01 -8.10
N THR A 5 -9.40 -1.33 -6.92
CA THR A 5 -8.97 -2.69 -6.57
C THR A 5 -10.17 -3.61 -6.40
N GLY A 6 -11.22 -3.18 -5.67
CA GLY A 6 -12.43 -3.98 -5.46
C GLY A 6 -13.17 -4.32 -6.75
N PHE A 7 -13.18 -3.39 -7.70
CA PHE A 7 -13.79 -3.60 -9.02
C PHE A 7 -13.05 -4.66 -9.86
N ARG A 8 -11.77 -4.92 -9.58
CA ARG A 8 -10.89 -5.83 -10.33
C ARG A 8 -10.48 -7.08 -9.56
N VAL A 9 -11.02 -7.26 -8.36
CA VAL A 9 -10.79 -8.47 -7.56
C VAL A 9 -11.29 -9.70 -8.33
N VAL A 10 -10.54 -10.79 -8.25
CA VAL A 10 -10.77 -12.07 -8.95
C VAL A 10 -10.41 -12.04 -10.45
N ILE A 11 -10.52 -10.89 -11.13
CA ILE A 11 -10.20 -10.79 -12.56
C ILE A 11 -8.71 -10.53 -12.78
N ILE A 12 -8.16 -9.55 -12.06
CA ILE A 12 -6.75 -9.10 -12.20
C ILE A 12 -6.03 -9.09 -10.86
N LYS A 13 -6.72 -8.68 -9.79
CA LYS A 13 -6.14 -8.57 -8.45
C LYS A 13 -6.48 -9.79 -7.62
N HIS A 14 -5.45 -10.39 -7.04
CA HIS A 14 -5.63 -11.44 -6.04
C HIS A 14 -5.99 -10.84 -4.67
N LEU A 15 -6.66 -11.63 -3.85
CA LEU A 15 -6.94 -11.26 -2.48
C LEU A 15 -5.64 -11.24 -1.67
N ALA A 16 -5.48 -10.20 -0.83
CA ALA A 16 -4.34 -10.08 0.06
C ALA A 16 -4.35 -11.09 1.24
N SER A 17 -5.48 -11.77 1.45
CA SER A 17 -5.63 -12.88 2.40
C SER A 17 -6.07 -14.12 1.66
N THR A 18 -5.32 -15.23 1.84
CA THR A 18 -5.61 -16.53 1.23
C THR A 18 -5.84 -17.55 2.33
N TRP A 19 -7.11 -17.75 2.70
CA TRP A 19 -7.54 -18.74 3.68
C TRP A 19 -9.04 -18.98 3.59
N PHE A 20 -9.48 -20.08 4.20
CA PHE A 20 -10.88 -20.47 4.27
C PHE A 20 -11.30 -20.66 5.72
N ALA A 21 -12.54 -20.26 6.05
CA ALA A 21 -13.15 -20.51 7.35
C ALA A 21 -14.55 -21.09 7.19
N LYS A 22 -14.80 -22.24 7.82
CA LYS A 22 -16.08 -22.96 7.72
C LYS A 22 -17.24 -22.20 8.38
N PHE A 23 -16.98 -21.47 9.46
CA PHE A 23 -18.00 -20.79 10.26
C PHE A 23 -17.84 -19.28 10.23
N ASN A 24 -18.95 -18.54 10.17
CA ASN A 24 -18.97 -17.08 10.12
C ASN A 24 -18.27 -16.41 11.31
N LYS A 25 -18.39 -16.96 12.51
CA LYS A 25 -17.71 -16.45 13.72
C LYS A 25 -16.18 -16.51 13.58
N VAL A 26 -15.66 -17.63 13.05
CA VAL A 26 -14.22 -17.83 12.81
C VAL A 26 -13.75 -16.91 11.68
N TYR A 27 -14.56 -16.76 10.63
CA TYR A 27 -14.28 -15.82 9.54
C TYR A 27 -14.10 -14.39 10.05
N GLY A 28 -15.05 -13.89 10.83
CA GLY A 28 -14.97 -12.54 11.40
C GLY A 28 -13.78 -12.33 12.33
N ALA A 29 -13.38 -13.36 13.10
CA ALA A 29 -12.19 -13.32 13.95
C ALA A 29 -10.91 -13.20 13.09
N PHE A 30 -10.77 -14.01 12.05
CA PHE A 30 -9.61 -13.98 11.16
C PHE A 30 -9.47 -12.66 10.40
N VAL A 31 -10.59 -12.08 9.92
CA VAL A 31 -10.56 -10.76 9.26
C VAL A 31 -10.05 -9.68 10.21
N LYS A 32 -10.55 -9.66 11.45
CA LYS A 32 -10.08 -8.68 12.46
C LYS A 32 -8.61 -8.88 12.81
N GLU A 33 -8.16 -10.12 12.91
CA GLU A 33 -6.77 -10.46 13.19
C GLU A 33 -5.86 -10.04 12.04
N ASP A 34 -6.24 -10.32 10.78
CA ASP A 34 -5.50 -9.91 9.59
C ASP A 34 -5.37 -8.38 9.48
N ASP A 35 -6.44 -7.63 9.77
CA ASP A 35 -6.39 -6.16 9.78
C ASP A 35 -5.40 -5.62 10.82
N LYS A 36 -5.44 -6.20 12.03
CA LYS A 36 -4.50 -5.85 13.09
C LYS A 36 -3.05 -6.16 12.71
N ILE A 37 -2.79 -7.34 12.11
CA ILE A 37 -1.45 -7.72 11.63
C ILE A 37 -0.95 -6.73 10.59
N ARG A 38 -1.77 -6.41 9.58
CA ARG A 38 -1.39 -5.45 8.53
C ARG A 38 -1.05 -4.08 9.10
N LYS A 39 -1.89 -3.56 10.00
CA LYS A 39 -1.65 -2.27 10.66
C LYS A 39 -0.37 -2.28 11.49
N PHE A 40 -0.14 -3.35 12.24
CA PHE A 40 1.06 -3.52 13.06
C PHE A 40 2.33 -3.58 12.21
N VAL A 41 2.36 -4.45 11.20
CA VAL A 41 3.51 -4.62 10.29
C VAL A 41 3.79 -3.31 9.55
N LYS A 42 2.74 -2.65 9.03
CA LYS A 42 2.89 -1.39 8.32
C LYS A 42 3.43 -0.28 9.21
N LYS A 43 2.96 -0.19 10.46
CA LYS A 43 3.44 0.81 11.43
C LYS A 43 4.90 0.57 11.81
N LYS A 44 5.29 -0.67 12.09
CA LYS A 44 6.67 -1.02 12.49
C LYS A 44 7.67 -0.85 11.34
N LEU A 45 7.26 -1.22 10.13
CA LEU A 45 8.11 -1.22 8.95
C LEU A 45 7.87 -0.01 8.03
N TYR A 46 7.31 1.08 8.53
CA TYR A 46 7.00 2.28 7.72
C TYR A 46 8.24 2.83 6.98
N ALA A 47 9.41 2.81 7.62
CA ALA A 47 10.67 3.26 7.03
C ALA A 47 11.17 2.36 5.88
N ALA A 48 10.75 1.09 5.86
CA ALA A 48 11.12 0.14 4.80
C ALA A 48 10.28 0.32 3.53
N GLY A 49 9.16 1.06 3.58
CA GLY A 49 8.25 1.24 2.45
C GLY A 49 7.51 -0.06 2.12
N VAL A 50 6.52 -0.41 2.93
CA VAL A 50 5.72 -1.63 2.73
C VAL A 50 4.63 -1.37 1.70
N ALA A 51 4.72 -2.04 0.56
CA ALA A 51 3.75 -1.95 -0.52
C ALA A 51 2.48 -2.74 -0.20
N ASP A 52 2.63 -4.00 0.22
CA ASP A 52 1.52 -4.89 0.55
C ASP A 52 1.94 -5.92 1.62
N VAL A 53 0.95 -6.49 2.32
CA VAL A 53 1.13 -7.56 3.30
C VAL A 53 0.15 -8.67 2.96
N LEU A 54 0.66 -9.76 2.40
CA LEU A 54 -0.11 -10.94 2.04
C LEU A 54 -0.13 -11.93 3.18
N ILE A 55 -1.30 -12.44 3.54
CA ILE A 55 -1.48 -13.38 4.65
C ILE A 55 -2.09 -14.67 4.13
N ALA A 56 -1.37 -15.77 4.27
CA ALA A 56 -1.84 -17.11 3.94
C ALA A 56 -1.91 -17.95 5.21
N ARG A 57 -3.11 -18.46 5.54
CA ARG A 57 -3.32 -19.32 6.70
C ARG A 57 -3.44 -20.77 6.26
N LYS A 58 -2.55 -21.60 6.77
CA LYS A 58 -2.63 -23.05 6.71
C LYS A 58 -3.06 -23.59 8.07
N ALA A 59 -3.45 -24.85 8.15
CA ALA A 59 -3.98 -25.45 9.36
C ALA A 59 -3.10 -25.22 10.61
N GLN A 60 -1.79 -25.38 10.46
CA GLN A 60 -0.84 -25.27 11.58
C GLN A 60 -0.03 -23.97 11.57
N ASN A 61 0.21 -23.34 10.42
CA ASN A 61 1.10 -22.20 10.28
C ASN A 61 0.42 -21.03 9.58
N THR A 62 0.77 -19.82 9.98
CA THR A 62 0.40 -18.60 9.26
C THR A 62 1.63 -18.06 8.52
N THR A 63 1.53 -17.89 7.21
CA THR A 63 2.60 -17.31 6.39
C THR A 63 2.24 -15.86 6.07
N ILE A 64 3.13 -14.94 6.42
CA ILE A 64 3.00 -13.51 6.14
C ILE A 64 4.07 -13.14 5.14
N THR A 65 3.67 -12.70 3.96
CA THR A 65 4.60 -12.20 2.94
C THR A 65 4.54 -10.67 2.92
N VAL A 66 5.67 -10.04 3.27
CA VAL A 66 5.82 -8.59 3.28
C VAL A 66 6.47 -8.15 1.98
N VAL A 67 5.74 -7.40 1.16
CA VAL A 67 6.23 -6.82 -0.09
C VAL A 67 6.75 -5.42 0.20
N THR A 68 8.06 -5.19 0.05
CA THR A 68 8.72 -3.96 0.49
C THR A 68 9.66 -3.38 -0.56
N ALA A 69 9.87 -2.06 -0.51
CA ALA A 69 10.85 -1.36 -1.35
C ALA A 69 12.30 -1.56 -0.87
N LYS A 70 12.50 -1.81 0.45
CA LYS A 70 13.84 -1.92 1.05
C LYS A 70 13.92 -3.17 1.94
N PRO A 71 14.14 -4.35 1.36
CA PRO A 71 14.16 -5.62 2.10
C PRO A 71 15.24 -5.64 3.19
N GLY A 72 16.38 -5.00 2.96
CA GLY A 72 17.48 -4.95 3.93
C GLY A 72 17.09 -4.34 5.29
N ILE A 73 16.18 -3.36 5.31
CA ILE A 73 15.69 -2.76 6.56
C ILE A 73 14.81 -3.75 7.33
N VAL A 74 14.02 -4.57 6.63
CA VAL A 74 13.15 -5.58 7.24
C VAL A 74 13.96 -6.74 7.79
N VAL A 75 14.96 -7.19 7.04
CA VAL A 75 15.85 -8.29 7.43
C VAL A 75 16.69 -7.90 8.64
N GLY A 76 17.21 -6.66 8.66
CA GLY A 76 18.10 -6.18 9.70
C GLY A 76 19.49 -6.83 9.65
N ARG A 77 20.32 -6.51 10.64
CA ARG A 77 21.68 -7.08 10.75
C ARG A 77 21.58 -8.56 11.12
N GLY A 78 22.14 -9.44 10.30
CA GLY A 78 22.16 -10.89 10.58
C GLY A 78 20.79 -11.56 10.70
N GLY A 79 19.70 -10.95 10.16
CA GLY A 79 18.36 -11.53 10.24
C GLY A 79 17.59 -11.21 11.53
N GLN A 80 18.16 -10.47 12.47
CA GLN A 80 17.52 -10.13 13.75
C GLN A 80 16.17 -9.43 13.59
N GLY A 81 16.05 -8.52 12.60
CA GLY A 81 14.82 -7.78 12.35
C GLY A 81 13.63 -8.68 11.99
N ILE A 82 13.86 -9.74 11.20
CA ILE A 82 12.82 -10.73 10.86
C ILE A 82 12.47 -11.56 12.09
N GLU A 83 13.43 -11.97 12.89
CA GLU A 83 13.18 -12.79 14.08
C GLU A 83 12.39 -12.04 15.15
N GLU A 84 12.74 -10.78 15.41
CA GLU A 84 11.97 -9.91 16.30
C GLU A 84 10.54 -9.72 15.81
N LEU A 85 10.36 -9.42 14.52
CA LEU A 85 9.04 -9.27 13.91
C LEU A 85 8.24 -10.57 14.03
N LYS A 86 8.87 -11.73 13.80
CA LYS A 86 8.25 -13.06 13.92
C LYS A 86 7.80 -13.32 15.36
N GLN A 87 8.64 -13.02 16.34
CA GLN A 87 8.30 -13.22 17.76
C GLN A 87 7.13 -12.34 18.19
N GLU A 88 7.13 -11.05 17.82
CA GLU A 88 6.07 -10.12 18.16
C GLU A 88 4.73 -10.51 17.52
N VAL A 89 4.76 -10.87 16.23
CA VAL A 89 3.55 -11.30 15.52
C VAL A 89 3.05 -12.64 16.05
N SER A 90 3.95 -13.58 16.40
CA SER A 90 3.57 -14.87 17.02
C SER A 90 2.92 -14.68 18.38
N LYS A 91 3.43 -13.78 19.22
CA LYS A 91 2.80 -13.41 20.50
C LYS A 91 1.39 -12.86 20.30
N PHE A 92 1.20 -12.10 19.24
CA PHE A 92 -0.08 -11.47 18.93
C PHE A 92 -1.14 -12.46 18.40
N ILE A 93 -0.71 -13.46 17.61
CA ILE A 93 -1.60 -14.46 16.99
C ILE A 93 -1.77 -15.69 17.86
N GLY A 94 -0.81 -15.99 18.77
CA GLY A 94 -0.76 -17.23 19.54
C GLY A 94 -0.44 -18.48 18.73
N LYS A 95 0.10 -18.33 17.51
CA LYS A 95 0.45 -19.42 16.58
C LYS A 95 1.83 -19.17 15.96
N PRO A 96 2.51 -20.24 15.51
CA PRO A 96 3.76 -20.08 14.78
C PRO A 96 3.54 -19.36 13.46
N VAL A 97 4.41 -18.37 13.18
CA VAL A 97 4.34 -17.52 11.99
C VAL A 97 5.61 -17.68 11.17
N ILE A 98 5.45 -17.76 9.86
CA ILE A 98 6.55 -17.71 8.88
C ILE A 98 6.48 -16.34 8.19
N ILE A 99 7.58 -15.61 8.18
CA ILE A 99 7.67 -14.31 7.51
C ILE A 99 8.55 -14.44 6.29
N ASN A 100 7.98 -14.11 5.13
CA ASN A 100 8.70 -14.01 3.86
C ASN A 100 8.81 -12.53 3.47
N VAL A 101 9.97 -12.12 2.96
CA VAL A 101 10.19 -10.76 2.46
C VAL A 101 10.40 -10.83 0.96
N VAL A 102 9.63 -10.02 0.23
CA VAL A 102 9.71 -9.92 -1.24
C VAL A 102 9.99 -8.47 -1.61
N GLU A 103 10.95 -8.27 -2.51
CA GLU A 103 11.28 -6.95 -3.01
C GLU A 103 10.33 -6.50 -4.11
N VAL A 104 9.98 -5.21 -4.12
CA VAL A 104 9.22 -4.58 -5.19
C VAL A 104 10.12 -4.26 -6.37
N ALA A 105 9.92 -4.89 -7.51
CA ALA A 105 10.76 -4.72 -8.70
C ALA A 105 10.82 -3.25 -9.21
N ARG A 106 9.70 -2.51 -9.13
CA ARG A 106 9.60 -1.12 -9.61
C ARG A 106 8.85 -0.28 -8.58
N ILE A 107 9.60 0.42 -7.73
CA ILE A 107 9.05 1.24 -6.63
C ILE A 107 8.12 2.32 -7.17
N ASP A 108 8.54 3.05 -8.20
CA ASP A 108 7.78 4.15 -8.80
C ASP A 108 6.57 3.69 -9.66
N ALA A 109 6.42 2.38 -9.88
CA ALA A 109 5.25 1.78 -10.52
C ALA A 109 4.26 1.17 -9.52
N ASN A 110 4.52 1.30 -8.21
CA ASN A 110 3.61 0.84 -7.15
C ASN A 110 2.85 2.03 -6.57
N ALA A 111 1.52 2.00 -6.65
CA ALA A 111 0.67 3.13 -6.26
C ALA A 111 0.75 3.46 -4.76
N GLN A 112 0.89 2.44 -3.90
CA GLN A 112 0.98 2.65 -2.46
C GLN A 112 2.29 3.35 -2.05
N LEU A 113 3.42 2.91 -2.62
CA LEU A 113 4.72 3.50 -2.33
C LEU A 113 4.83 4.94 -2.86
N VAL A 114 4.25 5.20 -4.03
CA VAL A 114 4.18 6.57 -4.59
C VAL A 114 3.31 7.46 -3.71
N ALA A 115 2.17 6.96 -3.20
CA ALA A 115 1.31 7.73 -2.29
C ALA A 115 2.04 8.06 -0.97
N GLU A 116 2.76 7.10 -0.40
CA GLU A 116 3.55 7.30 0.82
C GLU A 116 4.70 8.29 0.61
N ASN A 117 5.36 8.24 -0.54
CA ASN A 117 6.41 9.21 -0.89
C ASN A 117 5.86 10.65 -0.99
N ILE A 118 4.69 10.82 -1.61
CA ILE A 118 4.02 12.13 -1.67
C ILE A 118 3.65 12.60 -0.27
N ALA A 119 3.08 11.72 0.56
CA ALA A 119 2.71 12.04 1.95
C ALA A 119 3.92 12.53 2.76
N GLN A 120 5.04 11.81 2.71
CA GLN A 120 6.28 12.21 3.37
C GLN A 120 6.82 13.56 2.88
N GLN A 121 6.67 13.87 1.59
CA GLN A 121 7.05 15.18 1.06
C GLN A 121 6.14 16.30 1.59
N LEU A 122 4.83 16.04 1.73
CA LEU A 122 3.88 17.00 2.31
C LEU A 122 4.17 17.26 3.81
N GLU A 123 4.50 16.22 4.56
CA GLU A 123 4.94 16.34 5.97
C GLU A 123 6.21 17.19 6.10
N LYS A 124 7.12 17.09 5.12
CA LYS A 124 8.32 17.94 5.01
C LYS A 124 8.04 19.34 4.46
N ARG A 125 6.76 19.74 4.37
CA ARG A 125 6.32 21.07 3.88
C ARG A 125 6.72 21.39 2.44
N ILE A 126 6.92 20.39 1.59
CA ILE A 126 7.13 20.60 0.16
C ILE A 126 5.79 21.01 -0.47
N ALA A 127 5.80 21.97 -1.39
CA ALA A 127 4.60 22.41 -2.10
C ALA A 127 3.93 21.23 -2.81
N PHE A 128 2.64 21.01 -2.52
CA PHE A 128 1.89 19.83 -2.99
C PHE A 128 1.88 19.69 -4.50
N ARG A 129 1.82 20.80 -5.27
CA ARG A 129 1.89 20.76 -6.74
C ARG A 129 3.23 20.24 -7.24
N ARG A 130 4.32 20.61 -6.57
CA ARG A 130 5.68 20.14 -6.88
C ARG A 130 5.81 18.66 -6.56
N ALA A 131 5.33 18.21 -5.39
CA ALA A 131 5.35 16.81 -4.99
C ALA A 131 4.55 15.93 -5.96
N MET A 132 3.34 16.35 -6.36
CA MET A 132 2.51 15.64 -7.33
C MET A 132 3.20 15.53 -8.69
N LYS A 133 3.73 16.65 -9.24
CA LYS A 133 4.39 16.67 -10.54
C LYS A 133 5.63 15.79 -10.56
N GLN A 134 6.45 15.85 -9.51
CA GLN A 134 7.66 15.05 -9.39
C GLN A 134 7.32 13.53 -9.32
N ALA A 135 6.30 13.15 -8.55
CA ALA A 135 5.84 11.77 -8.46
C ALA A 135 5.35 11.26 -9.82
N MET A 136 4.51 12.05 -10.53
CA MET A 136 4.04 11.68 -11.87
C MET A 136 5.19 11.46 -12.85
N GLN A 137 6.15 12.39 -12.92
CA GLN A 137 7.30 12.25 -13.79
C GLN A 137 8.15 11.00 -13.51
N ARG A 138 8.36 10.67 -12.23
CA ARG A 138 9.09 9.45 -11.85
C ARG A 138 8.35 8.20 -12.28
N SER A 139 7.05 8.12 -12.04
CA SER A 139 6.24 6.98 -12.44
C SER A 139 6.22 6.82 -13.98
N MET A 140 6.07 7.90 -14.73
CA MET A 140 6.12 7.83 -16.20
C MET A 140 7.49 7.35 -16.71
N ARG A 141 8.59 7.77 -16.09
CA ARG A 141 9.94 7.26 -16.41
C ARG A 141 10.10 5.77 -16.05
N ALA A 142 9.38 5.28 -15.03
CA ALA A 142 9.36 3.86 -14.67
C ALA A 142 8.58 2.98 -15.67
N GLY A 143 8.01 3.58 -16.73
CA GLY A 143 7.37 2.88 -17.84
C GLY A 143 5.90 2.54 -17.60
N VAL A 144 5.19 3.27 -16.71
CA VAL A 144 3.74 3.13 -16.59
C VAL A 144 3.01 3.86 -17.71
N GLN A 145 1.85 3.37 -18.14
CA GLN A 145 1.07 3.97 -19.24
C GLN A 145 0.26 5.20 -18.80
N GLY A 146 0.06 5.38 -17.51
CA GLY A 146 -0.61 6.56 -16.99
C GLY A 146 -0.68 6.57 -15.47
N ILE A 147 -0.75 7.79 -14.94
CA ILE A 147 -0.87 8.05 -13.50
C ILE A 147 -1.86 9.18 -13.24
N LYS A 148 -2.64 9.03 -12.17
CA LYS A 148 -3.47 10.07 -11.59
C LYS A 148 -3.16 10.19 -10.11
N VAL A 149 -2.90 11.41 -9.68
CA VAL A 149 -2.70 11.74 -8.26
C VAL A 149 -3.80 12.70 -7.82
N MET A 150 -4.35 12.50 -6.65
CA MET A 150 -5.34 13.39 -6.03
C MET A 150 -4.93 13.64 -4.59
N VAL A 151 -4.89 14.91 -4.21
CA VAL A 151 -4.58 15.35 -2.85
C VAL A 151 -5.74 16.14 -2.32
N SER A 152 -6.20 15.83 -1.10
CA SER A 152 -7.40 16.41 -0.50
C SER A 152 -7.16 16.78 0.95
N GLY A 153 -7.57 17.98 1.34
CA GLY A 153 -7.41 18.52 2.69
C GLY A 153 -7.10 20.00 2.68
N ARG A 154 -6.51 20.51 3.75
CA ARG A 154 -6.06 21.91 3.88
C ARG A 154 -4.73 22.12 3.15
N LEU A 155 -4.80 22.19 1.82
CA LEU A 155 -3.64 22.28 0.95
C LEU A 155 -2.88 23.60 1.15
N GLY A 156 -1.59 23.50 1.49
CA GLY A 156 -0.75 24.66 1.78
C GLY A 156 -1.13 25.41 3.04
N GLY A 157 -1.89 24.80 3.97
CA GLY A 157 -2.35 25.43 5.21
C GLY A 157 -3.60 26.30 5.07
N ALA A 158 -4.27 26.28 3.91
CA ALA A 158 -5.51 27.03 3.68
C ALA A 158 -6.61 26.63 4.68
N GLU A 159 -7.41 27.58 5.13
CA GLU A 159 -8.51 27.31 6.08
C GLU A 159 -9.57 26.39 5.50
N ILE A 160 -9.91 26.60 4.23
CA ILE A 160 -10.91 25.80 3.53
C ILE A 160 -10.23 24.59 2.87
N ALA A 161 -10.67 23.42 3.24
CA ALA A 161 -10.22 22.18 2.63
C ALA A 161 -10.68 22.09 1.16
N ARG A 162 -9.80 21.67 0.29
CA ARG A 162 -10.10 21.43 -1.12
C ARG A 162 -9.39 20.20 -1.66
N SER A 163 -9.81 19.76 -2.83
CA SER A 163 -9.19 18.62 -3.52
C SER A 163 -8.58 19.12 -4.82
N GLU A 164 -7.31 18.82 -5.03
CA GLU A 164 -6.63 19.04 -6.31
C GLU A 164 -6.15 17.70 -6.87
N TRP A 165 -6.24 17.55 -8.18
CA TRP A 165 -5.78 16.34 -8.85
C TRP A 165 -5.03 16.69 -10.14
N ALA A 166 -4.12 15.82 -10.50
CA ALA A 166 -3.41 15.87 -11.76
C ALA A 166 -3.34 14.47 -12.37
N LYS A 167 -3.30 14.39 -13.70
CA LYS A 167 -3.15 13.13 -14.43
C LYS A 167 -2.16 13.29 -15.58
N GLU A 168 -1.47 12.20 -15.88
CA GLU A 168 -0.59 12.10 -17.04
C GLU A 168 -0.79 10.72 -17.68
N GLY A 169 -0.83 10.67 -19.02
CA GLY A 169 -1.10 9.45 -19.76
C GLY A 169 -2.57 8.99 -19.69
N ARG A 170 -2.81 7.71 -19.97
CA ARG A 170 -4.15 7.09 -20.04
C ARG A 170 -4.46 6.35 -18.74
N ILE A 171 -5.69 6.51 -18.23
CA ILE A 171 -6.17 5.77 -17.05
C ILE A 171 -7.60 5.31 -17.28
N PRO A 172 -7.80 4.11 -17.82
CA PRO A 172 -9.12 3.57 -18.13
C PRO A 172 -9.75 2.93 -16.88
N LEU A 173 -10.38 3.74 -16.02
CA LEU A 173 -10.98 3.25 -14.77
C LEU A 173 -12.19 2.33 -15.00
N GLN A 174 -12.89 2.48 -16.12
CA GLN A 174 -14.06 1.68 -16.47
C GLN A 174 -13.74 0.31 -17.08
N THR A 175 -12.54 0.15 -17.63
CA THR A 175 -12.11 -1.10 -18.27
C THR A 175 -11.72 -2.12 -17.21
N LEU A 176 -12.43 -3.24 -17.12
CA LEU A 176 -12.16 -4.32 -16.16
C LEU A 176 -10.78 -4.96 -16.36
N ARG A 177 -10.38 -5.19 -17.62
CA ARG A 177 -9.09 -5.79 -17.98
C ARG A 177 -7.89 -4.86 -17.83
N ALA A 178 -8.10 -3.58 -17.46
CA ALA A 178 -7.01 -2.65 -17.21
C ALA A 178 -6.38 -2.92 -15.85
N ASP A 179 -5.08 -3.20 -15.81
CA ASP A 179 -4.34 -3.30 -14.55
C ASP A 179 -4.10 -1.90 -13.98
N VAL A 180 -5.01 -1.49 -13.12
CA VAL A 180 -4.93 -0.23 -12.38
C VAL A 180 -4.59 -0.53 -10.95
N ASP A 181 -3.41 -0.08 -10.53
CA ASP A 181 -2.98 -0.11 -9.14
C ASP A 181 -3.50 1.12 -8.40
N TYR A 182 -3.81 0.96 -7.11
CA TYR A 182 -4.38 2.02 -6.29
C TYR A 182 -3.68 2.08 -4.94
N GLY A 183 -3.26 3.28 -4.53
CA GLY A 183 -2.68 3.55 -3.23
C GLY A 183 -3.40 4.71 -2.53
N PHE A 184 -3.53 4.58 -1.22
CA PHE A 184 -4.07 5.61 -0.34
C PHE A 184 -3.18 5.78 0.88
N THR A 185 -2.87 7.03 1.21
CA THR A 185 -2.09 7.39 2.40
C THR A 185 -2.55 8.74 2.92
N GLU A 186 -2.47 8.92 4.22
CA GLU A 186 -2.70 10.20 4.89
C GLU A 186 -1.35 10.80 5.31
N ALA A 187 -1.14 12.08 5.01
CA ALA A 187 -0.03 12.87 5.51
C ALA A 187 -0.47 13.64 6.76
N ASP A 188 0.25 13.48 7.85
CA ASP A 188 -0.02 14.19 9.09
C ASP A 188 0.72 15.55 9.08
N THR A 189 -0.04 16.61 8.85
CA THR A 189 0.50 17.99 8.85
C THR A 189 0.04 18.75 10.09
N ILE A 190 0.74 19.84 10.42
CA ILE A 190 0.38 20.72 11.55
C ILE A 190 -1.06 21.24 11.45
N MET A 191 -1.55 21.47 10.21
CA MET A 191 -2.89 21.98 9.94
C MET A 191 -3.95 20.90 9.78
N GLY A 192 -3.62 19.64 10.06
CA GLY A 192 -4.51 18.49 9.93
C GLY A 192 -4.04 17.46 8.91
N LYS A 193 -4.87 16.44 8.68
CA LYS A 193 -4.56 15.35 7.76
C LYS A 193 -4.85 15.73 6.31
N ILE A 194 -3.93 15.36 5.43
CA ILE A 194 -4.08 15.48 3.98
C ILE A 194 -4.14 14.08 3.38
N GLY A 195 -5.25 13.73 2.73
CA GLY A 195 -5.41 12.45 2.05
C GLY A 195 -4.76 12.47 0.67
N VAL A 196 -3.93 11.49 0.38
CA VAL A 196 -3.28 11.28 -0.92
C VAL A 196 -3.82 10.01 -1.55
N LYS A 197 -4.35 10.10 -2.76
CA LYS A 197 -4.83 8.97 -3.57
C LYS A 197 -4.06 8.92 -4.86
N VAL A 198 -3.55 7.73 -5.20
CA VAL A 198 -2.78 7.50 -6.42
C VAL A 198 -3.38 6.35 -7.20
N TRP A 199 -3.53 6.52 -8.51
CA TRP A 199 -3.92 5.48 -9.47
C TRP A 199 -2.81 5.35 -10.50
N ILE A 200 -2.31 4.16 -10.71
CA ILE A 200 -1.28 3.86 -11.71
C ILE A 200 -1.81 2.80 -12.66
N PHE A 201 -1.81 3.12 -13.94
CA PHE A 201 -2.18 2.20 -15.00
C PHE A 201 -0.92 1.55 -15.58
N LYS A 202 -0.81 0.23 -15.43
CA LYS A 202 0.34 -0.56 -15.89
C LYS A 202 0.17 -1.11 -17.29
N GLY A 203 -1.07 -1.41 -17.70
CA GLY A 203 -1.39 -1.97 -19.00
C GLY A 203 -2.73 -2.69 -19.01
N VAL A 204 -3.08 -3.29 -20.14
CA VAL A 204 -4.27 -4.13 -20.28
C VAL A 204 -3.81 -5.58 -20.34
N LEU A 205 -4.40 -6.46 -19.54
CA LEU A 205 -4.17 -7.89 -19.61
C LEU A 205 -4.96 -8.47 -20.80
N MET A 206 -4.27 -9.22 -21.62
CA MET A 206 -4.85 -9.94 -22.75
C MET A 206 -5.49 -11.25 -22.27
#